data_8e1e59fe252187d431587ea9331cddf4
#
_entry.id   8e1e59fe252187d431587ea9331cddf4
#
_cell.length_a   1.000
_cell.length_b   1.000
_cell.length_c   1.000
_cell.angle_alpha   90.00
_cell.angle_beta   90.00
_cell.angle_gamma   90.00
#
_symmetry.space_group_name_H-M   'P 1'
#
loop_
_entity.id
_entity.type
_entity.pdbx_description
1 polymer ?
#
loop_
_entity_poly.entity_id
_entity_poly.type
_entity_poly.pdbx_seq_one_letter_code
_entity_poly.pdbx_strand_id
1 'polypeptide(L)' 'MKIQFNTDNAAFRLYDDDGYDEVNKITLCEECSRIFDRIVQRVYNGETEGKIQDINGNNIGSWSM' A
#
# COMPACT_ATOMS: atom_id res chain seq x y z
N MET A 1 -6.26 -5.55 -15.15
CA MET A 1 -6.10 -4.64 -13.99
C MET A 1 -4.63 -4.35 -13.78
N LYS A 2 -4.31 -3.10 -13.53
CA LYS A 2 -2.94 -2.69 -13.23
C LYS A 2 -2.91 -2.02 -11.86
N ILE A 3 -2.01 -2.49 -10.99
CA ILE A 3 -1.82 -1.94 -9.64
C ILE A 3 -0.33 -1.64 -9.50
N GLN A 4 -0.01 -0.41 -9.13
CA GLN A 4 1.36 0.04 -9.02
C GLN A 4 1.51 1.00 -7.85
N PHE A 5 2.39 0.70 -6.92
CA PHE A 5 2.67 1.56 -5.78
C PHE A 5 4.08 1.34 -5.26
N ASN A 6 4.57 2.35 -4.54
CA ASN A 6 5.92 2.37 -3.99
C ASN A 6 5.90 1.86 -2.54
N THR A 7 6.80 0.94 -2.21
CA THR A 7 6.93 0.38 -0.85
C THR A 7 8.11 0.97 -0.07
N ASP A 8 8.75 1.99 -0.57
CA ASP A 8 9.87 2.66 0.12
C ASP A 8 9.42 3.59 1.23
N ASN A 9 8.12 3.71 1.43
CA ASN A 9 7.53 4.58 2.44
C ASN A 9 7.69 3.98 3.83
N ALA A 10 7.75 4.84 4.85
CA ALA A 10 7.87 4.43 6.25
C ALA A 10 6.75 3.50 6.72
N ALA A 11 5.56 3.55 6.10
CA ALA A 11 4.46 2.65 6.44
C ALA A 11 4.79 1.18 6.20
N PHE A 12 5.77 0.88 5.35
CA PHE A 12 6.19 -0.48 5.01
C PHE A 12 7.47 -0.90 5.72
N ARG A 13 8.02 -0.05 6.57
CA ARG A 13 9.32 -0.27 7.19
C ARG A 13 9.23 -0.31 8.70
N LEU A 14 10.08 -1.13 9.31
CA LEU A 14 10.30 -1.13 10.75
C LEU A 14 11.69 -0.59 11.02
N TYR A 15 11.77 0.28 12.02
CA TYR A 15 13.04 0.72 12.57
C TYR A 15 13.35 -0.15 13.77
N ASP A 16 14.50 -0.80 13.77
CA ASP A 16 14.96 -1.54 14.92
C ASP A 16 15.93 -0.68 15.74
N ASP A 17 16.36 -1.22 16.88
CA ASP A 17 17.25 -0.50 17.79
C ASP A 17 18.65 -0.26 17.21
N ASP A 18 19.01 -0.99 16.18
CA ASP A 18 20.29 -0.84 15.49
C ASP A 18 20.22 0.21 14.36
N GLY A 19 19.05 0.78 14.14
CA GLY A 19 18.88 1.79 13.11
C GLY A 19 18.69 1.25 11.72
N TYR A 20 18.45 -0.02 11.57
CA TYR A 20 18.16 -0.61 10.26
C TYR A 20 16.80 -0.19 9.77
N ASP A 21 16.78 0.23 8.53
CA ASP A 21 15.56 0.63 7.83
C ASP A 21 15.33 -0.35 6.70
N GLU A 22 14.71 -1.46 7.02
CA GLU A 22 14.40 -2.47 6.01
C GLU A 22 12.91 -2.78 5.95
N VAL A 23 12.47 -3.26 4.80
CA VAL A 23 11.08 -3.67 4.64
C VAL A 23 10.83 -4.94 5.41
N ASN A 24 9.96 -4.87 6.40
CA ASN A 24 9.55 -6.03 7.18
C ASN A 24 8.46 -6.78 6.42
N LYS A 25 8.62 -8.10 6.26
CA LYS A 25 7.68 -8.92 5.48
C LYS A 25 6.26 -8.89 6.06
N ILE A 26 6.14 -8.91 7.39
CA ILE A 26 4.83 -8.88 8.05
C ILE A 26 4.15 -7.55 7.82
N THR A 27 4.86 -6.45 8.03
CA THR A 27 4.35 -5.10 7.80
C THR A 27 3.96 -4.92 6.33
N LEU A 28 4.80 -5.41 5.41
CA LEU A 28 4.51 -5.35 3.98
C LEU A 28 3.23 -6.11 3.65
N CYS A 29 3.06 -7.32 4.18
CA CYS A 29 1.85 -8.11 3.94
C CYS A 29 0.61 -7.44 4.49
N GLU A 30 0.67 -6.85 5.68
CA GLU A 30 -0.45 -6.16 6.29
C GLU A 30 -0.87 -4.93 5.46
N GLU A 31 0.10 -4.13 5.04
CA GLU A 31 -0.18 -2.96 4.21
C GLU A 31 -0.71 -3.34 2.84
N CYS A 32 -0.15 -4.36 2.20
CA CYS A 32 -0.64 -4.83 0.91
C CYS A 32 -2.07 -5.35 1.03
N SER A 33 -2.38 -6.11 2.09
CA SER A 33 -3.74 -6.60 2.31
C SER A 33 -4.73 -5.46 2.45
N ARG A 34 -4.39 -4.45 3.22
CA ARG A 34 -5.23 -3.26 3.39
C ARG A 34 -5.47 -2.55 2.07
N ILE A 35 -4.41 -2.36 1.29
CA ILE A 35 -4.48 -1.70 -0.01
C ILE A 35 -5.36 -2.48 -0.97
N PHE A 36 -5.17 -3.80 -1.06
CA PHE A 36 -5.94 -4.64 -1.97
C PHE A 36 -7.41 -4.71 -1.57
N ASP A 37 -7.72 -4.81 -0.28
CA ASP A 37 -9.10 -4.78 0.20
C ASP A 37 -9.80 -3.49 -0.21
N ARG A 38 -9.10 -2.38 -0.10
CA ARG A 38 -9.66 -1.08 -0.48
C ARG A 38 -9.94 -1.00 -1.98
N ILE A 39 -9.02 -1.51 -2.79
CA ILE A 39 -9.21 -1.57 -4.24
C ILE A 39 -10.41 -2.44 -4.58
N VAL A 40 -10.53 -3.61 -3.96
CA VAL A 40 -11.66 -4.52 -4.18
C VAL A 40 -12.99 -3.82 -3.88
N GLN A 41 -13.07 -3.09 -2.78
CA GLN A 41 -14.30 -2.35 -2.44
C GLN A 41 -14.63 -1.27 -3.46
N ARG A 42 -13.64 -0.58 -3.98
CA ARG A 42 -13.85 0.45 -5.00
C ARG A 42 -14.33 -0.15 -6.31
N VAL A 43 -13.74 -1.24 -6.73
CA VAL A 43 -14.18 -1.97 -7.93
C VAL A 43 -15.60 -2.46 -7.77
N TYR A 44 -15.94 -2.98 -6.60
CA TYR A 44 -17.30 -3.40 -6.28
C TYR A 44 -18.29 -2.26 -6.41
N ASN A 45 -17.89 -1.04 -6.07
CA ASN A 45 -18.71 0.16 -6.18
C ASN A 45 -18.77 0.75 -7.59
N GLY A 46 -18.12 0.10 -8.56
CA GLY A 46 -18.15 0.52 -9.97
C GLY A 46 -17.02 1.45 -10.39
N GLU A 47 -16.03 1.67 -9.55
CA GLU A 47 -14.88 2.48 -9.92
C GLU A 47 -13.94 1.69 -10.84
N THR A 48 -13.30 2.36 -11.78
CA THR A 48 -12.40 1.74 -12.75
C THR A 48 -10.95 2.16 -12.58
N GLU A 49 -10.68 3.14 -11.75
CA GLU A 49 -9.33 3.61 -11.46
C GLU A 49 -9.32 4.37 -10.14
N GLY A 50 -8.16 4.51 -9.55
CA GLY A 50 -8.03 5.26 -8.31
C GLY A 50 -6.59 5.41 -7.87
N LYS A 51 -6.39 6.20 -6.82
CA LYS A 51 -5.09 6.40 -6.20
C LYS A 51 -4.93 5.45 -5.02
N ILE A 52 -3.68 5.10 -4.74
CA ILE A 52 -3.32 4.26 -3.62
C ILE A 52 -2.64 5.14 -2.58
N GLN A 53 -3.13 5.08 -1.34
CA GLN A 53 -2.58 5.83 -0.22
C GLN A 53 -2.06 4.88 0.85
N ASP A 54 -0.99 5.30 1.51
CA ASP A 54 -0.49 4.56 2.66
C ASP A 54 -1.34 4.85 3.91
N ILE A 55 -0.98 4.24 5.04
CA ILE A 55 -1.72 4.42 6.29
C ILE A 55 -1.68 5.86 6.80
N ASN A 56 -0.70 6.63 6.37
CA ASN A 56 -0.53 8.04 6.75
C ASN A 56 -1.24 8.99 5.78
N GLY A 57 -1.92 8.47 4.76
CA GLY A 57 -2.63 9.28 3.78
C GLY A 57 -1.77 9.79 2.63
N ASN A 58 -0.52 9.37 2.53
CA ASN A 58 0.35 9.76 1.44
C ASN A 58 0.02 8.97 0.17
N ASN A 59 -0.02 9.67 -0.95
CA ASN A 59 -0.30 9.04 -2.25
C ASN A 59 0.95 8.29 -2.72
N ILE A 60 0.89 6.97 -2.78
CA ILE A 60 2.04 6.12 -3.12
C ILE A 60 1.89 5.38 -4.44
N GLY A 61 0.77 5.50 -5.11
CA GLY A 61 0.57 4.81 -6.37
C GLY A 61 -0.83 4.96 -6.92
N SER A 62 -1.17 4.07 -7.85
CA SER A 62 -2.47 4.09 -8.52
C SER A 62 -2.85 2.70 -9.00
N TRP A 63 -4.13 2.53 -9.31
CA TRP A 63 -4.65 1.32 -9.90
C TRP A 63 -5.65 1.65 -11.01
N SER A 64 -5.79 0.75 -11.96
CA SER A 64 -6.78 0.85 -13.04
C SER A 64 -7.19 -0.53 -13.52
N MET A 65 -8.39 -0.60 -14.03
CA MET A 65 -8.91 -1.84 -14.63
C MET A 65 -8.26 -2.14 -15.97
#